data_5ebb895f1f7f89800cb32a2e12e42784
#
_entry.id   5ebb895f1f7f89800cb32a2e12e42784
#
_cell.length_a   1.000
_cell.length_b   1.000
_cell.length_c   1.000
_cell.angle_alpha   90.00
_cell.angle_beta   90.00
_cell.angle_gamma   90.00
#
_symmetry.space_group_name_H-M   'P 1'
#
loop_
_entity.id
_entity.type
_entity.pdbx_description
1 polymer ?
#
loop_
_entity_poly.entity_id
_entity_poly.type
_entity_poly.pdbx_seq_one_letter_code
_entity_poly.pdbx_strand_id
1 'polypeptide(L)'
;DTYENIFTSAARILLKEKKGLDADSFSEELQSIVVKEYSSNLSKAAVNRAIDWLHRAGIIGFAGKLTGCDILSYKAKARVFFMDLGLTTYFLTQTGCTPGDIQGVVNENFVFLDLRRRILFPREIALETPAFATWGNYEIDFYVKSIKGQHTYAVEVKSGKNSSWTMEEVLEKKKADYIL
;
A
#
# COMPACT_ATOMS: atom_id res chain seq x y z
N ASP A 1 15.69 -10.43 -16.62
CA ASP A 1 16.17 -10.83 -15.28
C ASP A 1 14.98 -11.12 -14.35
N THR A 2 15.07 -12.21 -13.55
CA THR A 2 13.98 -12.66 -12.68
C THR A 2 13.52 -11.58 -11.70
N TYR A 3 14.46 -10.83 -11.11
CA TYR A 3 14.10 -9.77 -10.17
C TYR A 3 13.42 -8.57 -10.85
N GLU A 4 13.89 -8.17 -12.03
CA GLU A 4 13.27 -7.13 -12.83
C GLU A 4 11.83 -7.50 -13.21
N ASN A 5 11.62 -8.75 -13.62
CA ASN A 5 10.29 -9.27 -13.94
C ASN A 5 9.35 -9.25 -12.72
N ILE A 6 9.87 -9.61 -11.54
CA ILE A 6 9.14 -9.52 -10.26
C ILE A 6 8.77 -8.06 -9.95
N PHE A 7 9.68 -7.12 -10.12
CA PHE A 7 9.43 -5.70 -9.91
C PHE A 7 8.37 -5.15 -10.85
N THR A 8 8.51 -5.41 -12.15
CA THR A 8 7.54 -4.94 -13.14
C THR A 8 6.15 -5.53 -12.86
N SER A 9 6.09 -6.81 -12.49
CA SER A 9 4.84 -7.47 -12.12
C SER A 9 4.24 -6.90 -10.84
N ALA A 10 5.06 -6.60 -9.83
CA ALA A 10 4.61 -5.95 -8.60
C ALA A 10 4.03 -4.56 -8.88
N ALA A 11 4.69 -3.76 -9.73
CA ALA A 11 4.19 -2.46 -10.14
C ALA A 11 2.83 -2.56 -10.86
N ARG A 12 2.66 -3.56 -11.73
CA ARG A 12 1.38 -3.81 -12.40
C ARG A 12 0.26 -4.18 -11.44
N ILE A 13 0.56 -4.95 -10.39
CA ILE A 13 -0.42 -5.28 -9.35
C ILE A 13 -0.85 -4.01 -8.63
N LEU A 14 0.09 -3.17 -8.21
CA LEU A 14 -0.23 -1.89 -7.55
C LEU A 14 -1.11 -0.98 -8.39
N LEU A 15 -1.00 -1.06 -9.73
CA LEU A 15 -1.88 -0.29 -10.64
C LEU A 15 -3.27 -0.85 -10.77
N LYS A 16 -3.42 -2.18 -10.80
CA LYS A 16 -4.72 -2.85 -10.96
C LYS A 16 -5.58 -2.73 -9.72
N GLU A 17 -4.95 -2.77 -8.56
CA GLU A 17 -5.60 -2.93 -7.29
C GLU A 17 -5.66 -1.60 -6.53
N LYS A 18 -6.69 -0.82 -6.81
CA LYS A 18 -7.08 0.31 -5.93
C LYS A 18 -7.58 -0.15 -4.55
N LYS A 19 -7.72 -1.47 -4.35
CA LYS A 19 -8.17 -2.09 -3.10
C LYS A 19 -7.14 -3.12 -2.69
N GLY A 20 -6.53 -2.93 -1.53
CA GLY A 20 -5.39 -3.71 -1.07
C GLY A 20 -5.60 -5.21 -1.09
N LEU A 21 -4.75 -5.90 -1.85
CA LEU A 21 -4.52 -7.33 -1.71
C LEU A 21 -3.93 -7.62 -0.34
N ASP A 22 -4.35 -8.70 0.30
CA ASP A 22 -3.55 -9.25 1.40
C ASP A 22 -2.24 -9.86 0.85
N ALA A 23 -1.27 -10.10 1.72
CA ALA A 23 0.06 -10.54 1.29
C ALA A 23 0.05 -11.91 0.59
N ASP A 24 -0.89 -12.78 0.93
CA ASP A 24 -1.02 -14.09 0.29
C ASP A 24 -1.54 -13.92 -1.13
N SER A 25 -2.56 -13.09 -1.33
CA SER A 25 -3.10 -12.74 -2.64
C SER A 25 -2.06 -12.02 -3.51
N PHE A 26 -1.28 -11.11 -2.93
CA PHE A 26 -0.19 -10.44 -3.65
C PHE A 26 0.84 -11.43 -4.18
N SER A 27 1.28 -12.36 -3.33
CA SER A 27 2.27 -13.38 -3.72
C SER A 27 1.74 -14.32 -4.80
N GLU A 28 0.47 -14.73 -4.72
CA GLU A 28 -0.17 -15.62 -5.71
C GLU A 28 -0.36 -14.91 -7.05
N GLU A 29 -0.81 -13.67 -7.03
CA GLU A 29 -0.98 -12.89 -8.24
C GLU A 29 0.36 -12.57 -8.89
N LEU A 30 1.36 -12.18 -8.10
CA LEU A 30 2.71 -11.95 -8.58
C LEU A 30 3.29 -13.21 -9.25
N GLN A 31 3.15 -14.38 -8.63
CA GLN A 31 3.56 -15.64 -9.23
C GLN A 31 2.83 -15.89 -10.56
N SER A 32 1.51 -15.68 -10.57
CA SER A 32 0.70 -15.89 -11.77
C SER A 32 1.16 -15.02 -12.94
N ILE A 33 1.45 -13.75 -12.70
CA ILE A 33 1.92 -12.81 -13.71
C ILE A 33 3.32 -13.21 -14.20
N VAL A 34 4.24 -13.49 -13.28
CA VAL A 34 5.62 -13.85 -13.63
C VAL A 34 5.67 -15.15 -14.45
N VAL A 35 4.89 -16.14 -14.07
CA VAL A 35 4.82 -17.42 -14.82
C VAL A 35 4.20 -17.23 -16.20
N LYS A 36 3.12 -16.46 -16.32
CA LYS A 36 2.41 -16.27 -17.60
C LYS A 36 3.16 -15.39 -18.57
N GLU A 37 3.72 -14.28 -18.12
CA GLU A 37 4.30 -13.27 -19.00
C GLU A 37 5.77 -13.52 -19.32
N TYR A 38 6.50 -14.17 -18.43
CA TYR A 38 7.95 -14.37 -18.59
C TYR A 38 8.34 -15.85 -18.73
N SER A 39 7.34 -16.74 -18.89
CA SER A 39 7.56 -18.20 -19.07
C SER A 39 8.52 -18.80 -18.05
N SER A 40 8.50 -18.28 -16.83
CA SER A 40 9.44 -18.68 -15.79
C SER A 40 8.80 -19.76 -14.90
N ASN A 41 9.51 -20.86 -14.67
CA ASN A 41 9.10 -21.94 -13.77
C ASN A 41 9.33 -21.59 -12.29
N LEU A 42 9.00 -20.35 -11.88
CA LEU A 42 9.16 -19.91 -10.51
C LEU A 42 8.11 -20.55 -9.59
N SER A 43 8.58 -21.25 -8.58
CA SER A 43 7.68 -21.76 -7.53
C SER A 43 7.19 -20.61 -6.63
N LYS A 44 6.01 -20.76 -6.00
CA LYS A 44 5.48 -19.83 -4.99
C LYS A 44 6.52 -19.55 -3.89
N ALA A 45 7.27 -20.58 -3.48
CA ALA A 45 8.33 -20.44 -2.48
C ALA A 45 9.50 -19.53 -2.97
N ALA A 46 9.83 -19.59 -4.26
CA ALA A 46 10.86 -18.71 -4.84
C ALA A 46 10.38 -17.25 -4.91
N VAL A 47 9.12 -17.03 -5.27
CA VAL A 47 8.49 -15.69 -5.28
C VAL A 47 8.45 -15.11 -3.86
N ASN A 48 8.03 -15.90 -2.87
CA ASN A 48 8.00 -15.44 -1.47
C ASN A 48 9.39 -15.09 -0.94
N ARG A 49 10.42 -15.87 -1.26
CA ARG A 49 11.81 -15.53 -0.90
C ARG A 49 12.27 -14.24 -1.56
N ALA A 50 11.90 -14.00 -2.82
CA ALA A 50 12.23 -12.76 -3.50
C ALA A 50 11.54 -11.56 -2.86
N ILE A 51 10.26 -11.66 -2.51
CA ILE A 51 9.51 -10.62 -1.80
C ILE A 51 10.16 -10.32 -0.43
N ASP A 52 10.49 -11.36 0.34
CA ASP A 52 11.16 -11.20 1.63
C ASP A 52 12.53 -10.53 1.48
N TRP A 53 13.31 -10.92 0.47
CA TRP A 53 14.59 -10.28 0.17
C TRP A 53 14.43 -8.81 -0.19
N LEU A 54 13.46 -8.47 -1.07
CA LEU A 54 13.18 -7.09 -1.46
C LEU A 54 12.76 -6.22 -0.27
N HIS A 55 11.97 -6.79 0.65
CA HIS A 55 11.57 -6.11 1.86
C HIS A 55 12.75 -5.87 2.81
N ARG A 56 13.58 -6.88 3.06
CA ARG A 56 14.79 -6.76 3.90
C ARG A 56 15.83 -5.81 3.30
N ALA A 57 15.92 -5.76 1.99
CA ALA A 57 16.78 -4.82 1.27
C ALA A 57 16.25 -3.37 1.30
N GLY A 58 15.07 -3.12 1.87
CA GLY A 58 14.46 -1.80 1.93
C GLY A 58 13.98 -1.28 0.57
N ILE A 59 13.69 -2.17 -0.37
CA ILE A 59 13.22 -1.80 -1.71
C ILE A 59 11.71 -1.71 -1.74
N ILE A 60 11.02 -2.60 -1.02
CA ILE A 60 9.58 -2.55 -0.80
C ILE A 60 9.25 -2.47 0.69
N GLY A 61 8.11 -1.88 1.01
CA GLY A 61 7.53 -1.84 2.34
C GLY A 61 6.09 -2.34 2.32
N PHE A 62 5.55 -2.67 3.49
CA PHE A 62 4.18 -3.13 3.63
C PHE A 62 3.40 -2.20 4.55
N ALA A 63 2.16 -1.88 4.19
CA ALA A 63 1.19 -1.29 5.09
C ALA A 63 0.43 -2.40 5.83
N GLY A 64 0.11 -2.15 7.08
CA GLY A 64 -0.77 -3.00 7.88
C GLY A 64 -2.24 -2.79 7.51
N LYS A 65 -3.12 -3.67 8.01
CA LYS A 65 -4.57 -3.56 7.86
C LYS A 65 -5.24 -3.38 9.22
N LEU A 66 -6.04 -2.33 9.36
CA LEU A 66 -6.91 -2.09 10.52
C LEU A 66 -8.35 -2.50 10.15
N THR A 67 -8.84 -3.58 10.74
CA THR A 67 -10.23 -4.01 10.54
C THR A 67 -11.14 -3.26 11.53
N GLY A 68 -12.22 -2.66 11.02
CA GLY A 68 -13.13 -1.84 11.82
C GLY A 68 -12.51 -0.54 12.32
N CYS A 69 -11.37 -0.13 11.78
CA CYS A 69 -10.53 0.98 12.22
C CYS A 69 -9.83 0.80 13.59
N ASP A 70 -9.97 -0.36 14.23
CA ASP A 70 -9.47 -0.58 15.60
C ASP A 70 -8.47 -1.73 15.70
N ILE A 71 -8.69 -2.84 14.98
CA ILE A 71 -7.92 -4.06 15.15
C ILE A 71 -6.84 -4.17 14.07
N LEU A 72 -5.58 -4.04 14.48
CA LEU A 72 -4.45 -4.28 13.60
C LEU A 72 -4.32 -5.78 13.30
N SER A 73 -4.43 -6.14 12.04
CA SER A 73 -4.18 -7.50 11.59
C SER A 73 -2.68 -7.74 11.41
N TYR A 74 -2.07 -8.44 12.35
CA TYR A 74 -0.66 -8.83 12.27
C TYR A 74 -0.36 -9.87 11.17
N LYS A 75 -1.39 -10.52 10.63
CA LYS A 75 -1.24 -11.51 9.54
C LYS A 75 -1.11 -10.86 8.16
N ALA A 76 -1.48 -9.60 8.04
CA ALA A 76 -1.59 -8.98 6.74
C ALA A 76 -0.41 -8.03 6.50
N LYS A 77 0.54 -8.50 5.74
CA LYS A 77 1.33 -7.66 4.85
C LYS A 77 0.37 -7.25 3.73
N ALA A 78 -0.48 -6.28 3.97
CA ALA A 78 -1.70 -6.19 3.21
C ALA A 78 -1.60 -5.33 1.95
N ARG A 79 -0.73 -4.32 1.95
CA ARG A 79 -0.42 -3.52 0.75
C ARG A 79 1.08 -3.37 0.62
N VAL A 80 1.56 -3.44 -0.62
CA VAL A 80 2.97 -3.27 -0.96
C VAL A 80 3.21 -1.89 -1.52
N PHE A 81 4.26 -1.25 -1.06
CA PHE A 81 4.74 0.04 -1.56
C PHE A 81 6.22 -0.04 -1.88
N PHE A 82 6.67 0.73 -2.86
CA PHE A 82 8.10 0.90 -3.10
C PHE A 82 8.69 1.92 -2.13
N MET A 83 9.93 1.70 -1.72
CA MET A 83 10.64 2.59 -0.80
C MET A 83 11.35 3.75 -1.51
N ASP A 84 11.22 3.83 -2.83
CA ASP A 84 11.76 4.89 -3.68
C ASP A 84 10.76 5.28 -4.78
N LEU A 85 10.42 6.57 -4.88
CA LEU A 85 9.43 7.07 -5.84
C LEU A 85 9.97 7.06 -7.28
N GLY A 86 11.27 7.23 -7.47
CA GLY A 86 11.90 7.14 -8.79
C GLY A 86 11.82 5.73 -9.32
N LEU A 87 12.09 4.73 -8.46
CA LEU A 87 11.96 3.31 -8.79
C LEU A 87 10.49 2.96 -9.09
N THR A 88 9.56 3.45 -8.28
CA THR A 88 8.12 3.30 -8.51
C THR A 88 7.73 3.82 -9.89
N THR A 89 8.07 5.06 -10.19
CA THR A 89 7.76 5.71 -11.47
C THR A 89 8.38 4.96 -12.64
N TYR A 90 9.65 4.56 -12.53
CA TYR A 90 10.34 3.81 -13.56
C TYR A 90 9.59 2.51 -13.92
N PHE A 91 9.27 1.67 -12.94
CA PHE A 91 8.57 0.41 -13.21
C PHE A 91 7.13 0.62 -13.69
N LEU A 92 6.43 1.63 -13.18
CA LEU A 92 5.08 1.95 -13.64
C LEU A 92 5.06 2.41 -15.10
N THR A 93 6.05 3.20 -15.54
CA THR A 93 6.15 3.61 -16.96
C THR A 93 6.39 2.45 -17.90
N GLN A 94 7.07 1.39 -17.44
CA GLN A 94 7.29 0.17 -18.23
C GLN A 94 6.00 -0.65 -18.45
N THR A 95 4.95 -0.40 -17.68
CA THR A 95 3.67 -1.14 -17.79
C THR A 95 2.74 -0.61 -18.87
N GLY A 96 3.07 0.49 -19.53
CA GLY A 96 2.23 1.14 -20.53
C GLY A 96 1.03 1.90 -19.96
N CYS A 97 1.06 2.23 -18.68
CA CYS A 97 0.00 2.97 -18.01
C CYS A 97 -0.02 4.44 -18.38
N THR A 98 -1.19 5.06 -18.28
CA THR A 98 -1.31 6.50 -18.52
C THR A 98 -0.64 7.32 -17.41
N PRO A 99 -0.18 8.54 -17.70
CA PRO A 99 0.38 9.42 -16.66
C PRO A 99 -0.57 9.65 -15.48
N GLY A 100 -1.89 9.66 -15.71
CA GLY A 100 -2.88 9.84 -14.65
C GLY A 100 -2.96 8.63 -13.70
N ASP A 101 -2.86 7.41 -14.23
CA ASP A 101 -2.84 6.19 -13.41
C ASP A 101 -1.57 6.14 -12.55
N ILE A 102 -0.42 6.47 -13.17
CA ILE A 102 0.88 6.53 -12.48
C ILE A 102 0.82 7.57 -11.34
N GLN A 103 0.25 8.74 -11.58
CA GLN A 103 0.17 9.80 -10.58
C GLN A 103 -0.58 9.37 -9.32
N GLY A 104 -1.69 8.65 -9.46
CA GLY A 104 -2.45 8.12 -8.32
C GLY A 104 -1.60 7.21 -7.44
N VAL A 105 -0.93 6.23 -8.04
CA VAL A 105 -0.07 5.28 -7.32
C VAL A 105 1.15 5.98 -6.68
N VAL A 106 1.76 6.92 -7.39
CA VAL A 106 2.90 7.68 -6.86
C VAL A 106 2.48 8.55 -5.67
N ASN A 107 1.30 9.16 -5.71
CA ASN A 107 0.77 9.95 -4.60
C ASN A 107 0.53 9.07 -3.36
N GLU A 108 -0.12 7.92 -3.51
CA GLU A 108 -0.31 6.98 -2.39
C GLU A 108 1.05 6.50 -1.84
N ASN A 109 1.98 6.19 -2.71
CA ASN A 109 3.32 5.75 -2.30
C ASN A 109 4.08 6.86 -1.55
N PHE A 110 3.94 8.12 -1.99
CA PHE A 110 4.50 9.27 -1.29
C PHE A 110 3.94 9.41 0.13
N VAL A 111 2.61 9.32 0.28
CA VAL A 111 1.95 9.39 1.59
C VAL A 111 2.41 8.23 2.48
N PHE A 112 2.52 7.01 1.95
CA PHE A 112 3.07 5.87 2.68
C PHE A 112 4.48 6.16 3.22
N LEU A 113 5.36 6.70 2.41
CA LEU A 113 6.73 7.02 2.81
C LEU A 113 6.78 8.12 3.88
N ASP A 114 5.97 9.17 3.76
CA ASP A 114 5.91 10.23 4.78
C ASP A 114 5.37 9.71 6.11
N LEU A 115 4.30 8.91 6.09
CA LEU A 115 3.76 8.28 7.29
C LEU A 115 4.79 7.35 7.95
N ARG A 116 5.49 6.53 7.16
CA ARG A 116 6.55 5.66 7.66
C ARG A 116 7.68 6.47 8.32
N ARG A 117 8.09 7.56 7.70
CA ARG A 117 9.08 8.48 8.28
C ARG A 117 8.61 9.04 9.62
N ARG A 118 7.34 9.46 9.74
CA ARG A 118 6.75 9.99 10.99
C ARG A 118 6.60 8.94 12.08
N ILE A 119 6.42 7.68 11.72
CA ILE A 119 6.41 6.55 12.67
C ILE A 119 7.80 6.33 13.24
N LEU A 120 8.82 6.30 12.38
CA LEU A 120 10.20 6.00 12.76
C LEU A 120 10.87 7.17 13.47
N PHE A 121 10.63 8.38 12.98
CA PHE A 121 11.22 9.60 13.49
C PHE A 121 10.40 10.84 13.04
N PRO A 122 9.89 11.66 13.96
CA PRO A 122 10.10 11.76 15.40
C PRO A 122 9.10 10.96 16.28
N ARG A 123 8.49 9.91 15.78
CA ARG A 123 7.48 9.08 16.47
C ARG A 123 6.19 9.86 16.77
N GLU A 124 5.63 10.47 15.77
CA GLU A 124 4.35 11.21 15.89
C GLU A 124 3.13 10.29 15.84
N ILE A 125 3.27 9.09 15.29
CA ILE A 125 2.19 8.15 14.98
C ILE A 125 2.31 6.91 15.87
N ALA A 126 1.20 6.50 16.47
CA ALA A 126 1.10 5.37 17.39
C ALA A 126 0.90 4.02 16.66
N LEU A 127 1.69 3.75 15.65
CA LEU A 127 1.70 2.51 14.89
C LEU A 127 3.16 2.10 14.62
N GLU A 128 3.39 0.81 14.38
CA GLU A 128 4.72 0.32 13.99
C GLU A 128 4.98 0.47 12.49
N THR A 129 3.93 0.49 11.68
CA THR A 129 3.96 0.64 10.23
C THR A 129 2.73 1.43 9.78
N PRO A 130 2.78 2.15 8.64
CA PRO A 130 1.58 2.71 8.05
C PRO A 130 0.51 1.65 7.86
N ALA A 131 -0.74 2.00 8.09
CA ALA A 131 -1.86 1.08 7.96
C ALA A 131 -2.99 1.73 7.17
N PHE A 132 -3.67 0.94 6.34
CA PHE A 132 -4.96 1.29 5.79
C PHE A 132 -6.07 0.71 6.68
N ALA A 133 -7.28 1.21 6.57
CA ALA A 133 -8.40 0.73 7.37
C ALA A 133 -9.55 0.25 6.50
N THR A 134 -10.29 -0.74 7.01
CA THR A 134 -11.54 -1.20 6.40
C THR A 134 -12.65 -1.11 7.43
N TRP A 135 -13.83 -0.65 7.02
CA TRP A 135 -15.01 -0.59 7.84
C TRP A 135 -16.27 -0.87 7.00
N GLY A 136 -16.98 -1.95 7.29
CA GLY A 136 -18.05 -2.43 6.42
C GLY A 136 -17.52 -2.69 5.00
N ASN A 137 -18.11 -2.02 4.01
CA ASN A 137 -17.67 -2.05 2.61
C ASN A 137 -16.74 -0.90 2.24
N TYR A 138 -16.35 -0.08 3.21
CA TYR A 138 -15.49 1.08 3.00
C TYR A 138 -14.03 0.73 3.22
N GLU A 139 -13.17 1.38 2.46
CA GLU A 139 -11.73 1.33 2.62
C GLU A 139 -11.19 2.75 2.72
N ILE A 140 -10.27 2.95 3.65
CA ILE A 140 -9.59 4.22 3.93
C ILE A 140 -8.12 3.99 3.58
N ASP A 141 -7.57 4.80 2.69
CA ASP A 141 -6.21 4.58 2.16
C ASP A 141 -5.15 4.54 3.25
N PHE A 142 -5.22 5.46 4.22
CA PHE A 142 -4.41 5.39 5.43
C PHE A 142 -5.20 5.83 6.66
N TYR A 143 -4.91 5.16 7.77
CA TYR A 143 -5.48 5.45 9.06
C TYR A 143 -4.37 5.71 10.07
N VAL A 144 -4.41 6.85 10.72
CA VAL A 144 -3.34 7.35 11.57
C VAL A 144 -3.88 7.67 12.96
N LYS A 145 -3.14 7.25 13.99
CA LYS A 145 -3.37 7.71 15.36
C LYS A 145 -2.16 8.51 15.83
N SER A 146 -2.39 9.77 16.18
CA SER A 146 -1.35 10.63 16.72
C SER A 146 -1.00 10.25 18.17
N ILE A 147 0.29 10.21 18.50
CA ILE A 147 0.75 10.01 19.88
C ILE A 147 0.43 11.26 20.72
N LYS A 148 0.71 12.44 20.14
CA LYS A 148 0.50 13.73 20.80
C LYS A 148 -0.94 14.19 20.62
N GLY A 149 -1.84 13.98 21.41
CA GLY A 149 -3.25 14.40 21.30
C GLY A 149 -4.21 13.24 21.17
N GLN A 150 -3.70 12.04 20.87
CA GLN A 150 -4.48 10.81 20.74
C GLN A 150 -5.61 10.86 19.69
N HIS A 151 -5.53 11.81 18.76
CA HIS A 151 -6.50 11.94 17.68
C HIS A 151 -6.25 10.91 16.58
N THR A 152 -7.35 10.51 15.95
CA THR A 152 -7.34 9.60 14.80
C THR A 152 -7.66 10.35 13.52
N TYR A 153 -6.96 10.01 12.45
CA TYR A 153 -7.08 10.62 11.14
C TYR A 153 -7.34 9.55 10.10
N ALA A 154 -8.40 9.73 9.33
CA ALA A 154 -8.62 8.98 8.10
C ALA A 154 -8.04 9.81 6.94
N VAL A 155 -7.19 9.20 6.15
CA VAL A 155 -6.50 9.86 5.03
C VAL A 155 -6.91 9.18 3.74
N GLU A 156 -7.39 9.97 2.77
CA GLU A 156 -7.70 9.50 1.43
C GLU A 156 -6.87 10.25 0.40
N VAL A 157 -6.13 9.50 -0.41
CA VAL A 157 -5.21 10.06 -1.40
C VAL A 157 -5.91 10.18 -2.74
N LYS A 158 -6.20 11.39 -3.18
CA LYS A 158 -6.87 11.66 -4.47
C LYS A 158 -6.02 12.53 -5.38
N SER A 159 -6.10 12.25 -6.66
CA SER A 159 -5.51 13.07 -7.72
C SER A 159 -6.41 14.22 -8.19
N GLY A 160 -7.59 14.41 -7.58
CA GLY A 160 -8.60 15.39 -7.99
C GLY A 160 -9.38 16.01 -6.84
N LYS A 161 -10.29 16.93 -7.16
CA LYS A 161 -11.09 17.73 -6.20
C LYS A 161 -12.37 17.06 -5.68
N ASN A 162 -12.60 15.80 -5.95
CA ASN A 162 -13.85 15.15 -5.56
C ASN A 162 -13.83 14.80 -4.07
N SER A 163 -14.85 15.24 -3.33
CA SER A 163 -15.11 14.77 -1.98
C SER A 163 -15.36 13.26 -1.98
N SER A 164 -14.93 12.58 -0.92
CA SER A 164 -15.19 11.16 -0.76
C SER A 164 -16.39 10.99 0.16
N TRP A 165 -17.45 10.41 -0.38
CA TRP A 165 -18.60 10.00 0.44
C TRP A 165 -18.16 9.05 1.59
N THR A 166 -17.19 8.19 1.32
CA THR A 166 -16.57 7.32 2.33
C THR A 166 -16.03 8.11 3.53
N MET A 167 -15.35 9.23 3.27
CA MET A 167 -14.75 10.05 4.33
C MET A 167 -15.79 10.78 5.17
N GLU A 168 -16.86 11.26 4.55
CA GLU A 168 -18.00 11.88 5.27
C GLU A 168 -18.67 10.86 6.19
N GLU A 169 -18.91 9.63 5.72
CA GLU A 169 -19.47 8.52 6.49
C GLU A 169 -18.56 8.12 7.68
N VAL A 170 -17.24 8.10 7.46
CA VAL A 170 -16.25 7.81 8.51
C VAL A 170 -16.30 8.82 9.64
N LEU A 171 -16.45 10.11 9.33
CA LEU A 171 -16.65 11.17 10.35
C LEU A 171 -17.98 11.04 11.05
N GLU A 172 -19.07 10.89 10.31
CA GLU A 172 -20.43 10.80 10.86
C GLU A 172 -20.55 9.62 11.83
N LYS A 173 -19.96 8.49 11.49
CA LYS A 173 -19.93 7.29 12.37
C LYS A 173 -18.84 7.35 13.43
N LYS A 174 -18.14 8.46 13.58
CA LYS A 174 -17.07 8.66 14.58
C LYS A 174 -15.99 7.58 14.52
N LYS A 175 -15.62 7.15 13.31
CA LYS A 175 -14.54 6.19 13.08
C LYS A 175 -13.17 6.86 13.04
N ALA A 176 -13.12 8.15 12.75
CA ALA A 176 -11.94 9.00 12.91
C ALA A 176 -12.38 10.37 13.46
N ASP A 177 -11.45 11.07 14.12
CA ASP A 177 -11.69 12.42 14.62
C ASP A 177 -11.57 13.45 13.50
N TYR A 178 -10.72 13.18 12.51
CA TYR A 178 -10.44 14.06 11.37
C TYR A 178 -10.32 13.27 10.07
N ILE A 179 -10.63 13.95 8.97
CA ILE A 179 -10.36 13.47 7.59
C ILE A 179 -9.35 14.39 6.91
N LEU A 180 -8.47 13.80 6.09
CA LEU A 180 -7.41 14.48 5.34
C LEU A 180 -7.40 14.03 3.89
#